data_0332acace3ac85c5d924273817cd1829
#
_entry.id   0332acace3ac85c5d924273817cd1829
#
_cell.length_a   1.000
_cell.length_b   1.000
_cell.length_c   1.000
_cell.angle_alpha   90.00
_cell.angle_beta   90.00
_cell.angle_gamma   90.00
#
_symmetry.space_group_name_H-M   'P 1'
#
loop_
_entity.id
_entity.type
_entity.pdbx_description
1 polymer ?
#
loop_
_entity_poly.entity_id
_entity_poly.type
_entity_poly.pdbx_seq_one_letter_code
_entity_poly.pdbx_strand_id
1 'polypeptide(L)'
;MIRRIITLLTLLVVISSCKAQGNNNIKQNKTLERTTERFDTSTYYMERQGHDYQFEHYLRGKVRQFGGDNGSDFVEYARKEKSLFGTYKEYHNKTRTLKKVGQNYYYNEFNIGIWKVYDENGYLIETIDKDAPYKNYPWEKVEKFVKEELKLDLFDKKVSIHRYVSKHSKIPIWRIRWQVGIKVYTIKINADTGKIINQVEGEIEK
;
A
#
# COMPACT_ATOMS: atom_id res chain seq x y z
N MET A 1 -76.21 37.04 -4.14
CA MET A 1 -75.33 35.92 -4.55
C MET A 1 -74.49 36.42 -5.71
N ILE A 2 -73.26 36.82 -5.45
CA ILE A 2 -72.38 37.44 -6.44
C ILE A 2 -71.26 36.45 -6.73
N ARG A 3 -71.22 35.92 -7.96
CA ARG A 3 -70.17 35.09 -8.49
C ARG A 3 -68.91 35.97 -8.83
N ARG A 4 -67.80 35.78 -8.14
CA ARG A 4 -66.51 36.39 -8.54
C ARG A 4 -65.78 35.41 -9.48
N ILE A 5 -65.66 35.89 -10.74
CA ILE A 5 -64.83 35.25 -11.75
C ILE A 5 -63.37 35.71 -11.51
N ILE A 6 -62.45 34.76 -11.19
CA ILE A 6 -61.05 35.04 -11.09
C ILE A 6 -60.38 34.63 -12.40
N THR A 7 -59.96 35.65 -13.16
CA THR A 7 -59.25 35.50 -14.43
C THR A 7 -57.78 35.16 -14.12
N LEU A 8 -57.36 33.96 -14.52
CA LEU A 8 -55.98 33.51 -14.37
C LEU A 8 -55.15 34.02 -15.54
N LEU A 9 -54.23 34.96 -15.28
CA LEU A 9 -53.31 35.50 -16.27
C LEU A 9 -52.07 34.60 -16.33
N THR A 10 -51.96 33.78 -17.39
CA THR A 10 -50.78 32.95 -17.65
C THR A 10 -49.67 33.80 -18.29
N LEU A 11 -48.60 34.07 -17.53
CA LEU A 11 -47.42 34.75 -18.02
C LEU A 11 -46.49 33.71 -18.69
N LEU A 12 -46.40 33.73 -20.01
CA LEU A 12 -45.47 32.91 -20.78
C LEU A 12 -44.09 33.58 -20.74
N VAL A 13 -43.19 33.03 -19.98
CA VAL A 13 -41.77 33.42 -19.98
C VAL A 13 -41.04 32.60 -21.04
N VAL A 14 -40.73 33.22 -22.17
CA VAL A 14 -39.84 32.65 -23.20
C VAL A 14 -38.40 32.81 -22.75
N ILE A 15 -37.80 31.72 -22.30
CA ILE A 15 -36.37 31.69 -21.97
C ILE A 15 -35.59 31.41 -23.25
N SER A 16 -35.03 32.45 -23.85
CA SER A 16 -34.05 32.33 -24.94
C SER A 16 -32.75 31.74 -24.38
N SER A 17 -32.53 30.45 -24.60
CA SER A 17 -31.24 29.83 -24.27
C SER A 17 -30.19 30.23 -25.31
N CYS A 18 -29.41 31.25 -25.01
CA CYS A 18 -28.16 31.48 -25.70
C CYS A 18 -27.18 30.33 -25.39
N LYS A 19 -26.97 29.46 -26.38
CA LYS A 19 -25.79 28.54 -26.38
C LYS A 19 -24.55 29.36 -26.58
N ALA A 20 -23.92 29.76 -25.49
CA ALA A 20 -22.52 30.20 -25.50
C ALA A 20 -21.65 28.95 -25.61
N GLN A 21 -21.18 28.66 -26.83
CA GLN A 21 -20.11 27.70 -27.07
C GLN A 21 -18.79 28.34 -26.61
N GLY A 22 -18.56 28.32 -25.30
CA GLY A 22 -17.27 28.64 -24.70
C GLY A 22 -16.35 27.41 -24.78
N ASN A 23 -15.45 27.39 -25.78
CA ASN A 23 -14.29 26.51 -25.78
C ASN A 23 -13.34 26.93 -24.63
N ASN A 24 -13.72 26.60 -23.42
CA ASN A 24 -12.79 26.70 -22.28
C ASN A 24 -11.93 25.44 -22.24
N ASN A 25 -10.90 25.43 -23.09
CA ASN A 25 -9.69 24.65 -22.83
C ASN A 25 -9.00 25.22 -21.56
N ILE A 26 -9.61 25.03 -20.41
CA ILE A 26 -8.91 25.14 -19.13
C ILE A 26 -7.96 23.95 -19.11
N LYS A 27 -6.73 24.16 -19.63
CA LYS A 27 -5.59 23.33 -19.25
C LYS A 27 -5.50 23.47 -17.72
N GLN A 28 -6.11 22.53 -16.99
CA GLN A 28 -5.76 22.35 -15.59
C GLN A 28 -4.26 22.11 -15.58
N ASN A 29 -3.51 23.10 -15.16
CA ASN A 29 -2.12 22.94 -14.77
C ASN A 29 -2.12 22.01 -13.56
N LYS A 30 -2.18 20.69 -13.84
CA LYS A 30 -2.00 19.66 -12.84
C LYS A 30 -0.56 19.85 -12.37
N THR A 31 -0.39 20.54 -11.24
CA THR A 31 0.91 20.64 -10.58
C THR A 31 1.37 19.21 -10.36
N LEU A 32 2.38 18.75 -11.11
CA LEU A 32 2.91 17.41 -10.99
C LEU A 32 3.52 17.30 -9.58
N GLU A 33 3.05 16.32 -8.80
CA GLU A 33 3.65 16.04 -7.51
C GLU A 33 5.12 15.72 -7.70
N ARG A 34 5.98 16.38 -6.92
CA ARG A 34 7.42 16.21 -7.01
C ARG A 34 8.03 16.01 -5.63
N THR A 35 8.94 15.06 -5.50
CA THR A 35 9.79 14.86 -4.32
C THR A 35 11.17 15.47 -4.53
N THR A 36 11.76 16.00 -3.46
CA THR A 36 13.17 16.43 -3.40
C THR A 36 13.98 15.50 -2.50
N GLU A 37 13.36 14.42 -1.99
CA GLU A 37 14.00 13.50 -1.08
C GLU A 37 15.14 12.75 -1.77
N ARG A 38 16.29 12.66 -1.09
CA ARG A 38 17.48 11.96 -1.57
C ARG A 38 18.04 11.03 -0.50
N PHE A 39 18.67 9.96 -0.95
CA PHE A 39 19.42 9.06 -0.08
C PHE A 39 20.74 9.71 0.37
N ASP A 40 21.04 9.65 1.67
CA ASP A 40 22.31 10.13 2.21
C ASP A 40 23.39 9.06 2.03
N THR A 41 24.09 9.14 0.91
CA THR A 41 25.19 8.22 0.62
C THR A 41 26.42 8.49 1.49
N SER A 42 26.60 9.72 1.98
CA SER A 42 27.78 10.07 2.81
C SER A 42 27.76 9.31 4.11
N THR A 43 26.69 9.46 4.87
CA THR A 43 26.49 8.72 6.12
C THR A 43 26.46 7.21 5.88
N TYR A 44 25.74 6.76 4.85
CA TYR A 44 25.64 5.34 4.55
C TYR A 44 27.01 4.68 4.31
N TYR A 45 27.85 5.24 3.44
CA TYR A 45 29.17 4.65 3.15
C TYR A 45 30.16 4.77 4.30
N MET A 46 30.02 5.77 5.17
CA MET A 46 30.86 5.95 6.35
C MET A 46 30.51 4.94 7.46
N GLU A 47 29.23 4.66 7.65
CA GLU A 47 28.73 3.92 8.80
C GLU A 47 28.37 2.45 8.50
N ARG A 48 28.27 2.06 7.21
CA ARG A 48 27.87 0.71 6.84
C ARG A 48 28.86 -0.36 7.27
N GLN A 49 28.36 -1.51 7.68
CA GLN A 49 29.11 -2.73 7.94
C GLN A 49 28.82 -3.71 6.78
N GLY A 50 29.82 -3.93 5.91
CA GLY A 50 29.63 -4.68 4.68
C GLY A 50 28.65 -3.96 3.74
N HIS A 51 27.48 -4.55 3.49
CA HIS A 51 26.45 -4.01 2.60
C HIS A 51 25.27 -3.39 3.35
N ASP A 52 25.29 -3.33 4.67
CA ASP A 52 24.20 -2.89 5.54
C ASP A 52 24.62 -1.74 6.45
N TYR A 53 23.71 -0.79 6.66
CA TYR A 53 23.77 0.19 7.74
C TYR A 53 22.47 0.12 8.55
N GLN A 54 22.57 -0.10 9.86
CA GLN A 54 21.43 -0.21 10.77
C GLN A 54 21.57 0.77 11.92
N PHE A 55 20.50 1.52 12.20
CA PHE A 55 20.48 2.49 13.31
C PHE A 55 19.06 2.66 13.86
N GLU A 56 18.98 3.27 15.05
CA GLU A 56 17.71 3.63 15.66
C GLU A 56 17.40 5.11 15.40
N HIS A 57 16.22 5.41 14.87
CA HIS A 57 15.76 6.78 14.63
C HIS A 57 14.57 7.08 15.53
N TYR A 58 14.59 8.17 16.30
CA TYR A 58 13.64 8.49 17.34
C TYR A 58 12.15 8.56 16.88
N LEU A 59 11.88 8.94 15.61
CA LEU A 59 10.51 8.96 15.05
C LEU A 59 10.17 7.72 14.23
N ARG A 60 11.16 7.07 13.61
CA ARG A 60 10.95 6.01 12.62
C ARG A 60 11.22 4.61 13.18
N GLY A 61 11.86 4.52 14.35
CA GLY A 61 12.29 3.27 14.97
C GLY A 61 13.54 2.70 14.29
N LYS A 62 13.62 1.38 14.18
CA LYS A 62 14.75 0.70 13.55
C LYS A 62 14.76 0.98 12.05
N VAL A 63 15.89 1.51 11.58
CA VAL A 63 16.14 1.81 10.18
C VAL A 63 17.24 0.89 9.67
N ARG A 64 17.04 0.31 8.51
CA ARG A 64 18.03 -0.46 7.77
C ARG A 64 18.19 0.13 6.37
N GLN A 65 19.42 0.39 5.99
CA GLN A 65 19.79 0.87 4.67
C GLN A 65 20.73 -0.13 4.00
N PHE A 66 20.56 -0.38 2.71
CA PHE A 66 21.40 -1.28 1.93
C PHE A 66 21.36 -0.98 0.43
N GLY A 67 22.20 -1.62 -0.36
CA GLY A 67 22.28 -1.43 -1.80
C GLY A 67 23.40 -0.47 -2.24
N GLY A 68 23.30 0.06 -3.43
CA GLY A 68 24.29 0.97 -4.05
C GLY A 68 25.51 0.29 -4.65
N ASP A 69 25.72 -0.99 -4.38
CA ASP A 69 26.84 -1.74 -4.91
C ASP A 69 26.51 -2.28 -6.31
N ASN A 70 27.53 -2.35 -7.20
CA ASN A 70 27.40 -2.84 -8.57
C ASN A 70 26.28 -2.16 -9.39
N GLY A 71 25.97 -0.87 -9.08
CA GLY A 71 24.94 -0.13 -9.80
C GLY A 71 23.51 -0.42 -9.35
N SER A 72 23.32 -1.19 -8.26
CA SER A 72 22.00 -1.40 -7.67
C SER A 72 21.46 -0.12 -7.02
N ASP A 73 20.14 -0.01 -6.93
CA ASP A 73 19.47 1.07 -6.23
C ASP A 73 19.71 0.98 -4.72
N PHE A 74 19.59 2.12 -4.02
CA PHE A 74 19.63 2.14 -2.55
C PHE A 74 18.23 1.86 -1.99
N VAL A 75 18.20 1.17 -0.86
CA VAL A 75 16.96 0.83 -0.16
C VAL A 75 17.05 1.28 1.28
N GLU A 76 15.98 1.87 1.78
CA GLU A 76 15.76 2.14 3.19
C GLU A 76 14.48 1.47 3.65
N TYR A 77 14.58 0.74 4.74
CA TYR A 77 13.44 0.18 5.45
C TYR A 77 13.42 0.71 6.88
N ALA A 78 12.29 1.29 7.31
CA ALA A 78 12.13 1.83 8.65
C ALA A 78 10.88 1.27 9.31
N ARG A 79 10.97 0.82 10.57
CA ARG A 79 9.84 0.26 11.32
C ARG A 79 9.91 0.61 12.80
N LYS A 80 8.82 1.14 13.34
CA LYS A 80 8.68 1.37 14.77
C LYS A 80 8.62 0.03 15.52
N GLU A 81 9.13 0.02 16.74
CA GLU A 81 8.92 -1.10 17.64
C GLU A 81 7.42 -1.36 17.83
N LYS A 82 7.03 -2.61 17.93
CA LYS A 82 5.62 -3.04 18.04
C LYS A 82 4.70 -2.59 16.89
N SER A 83 5.27 -2.27 15.71
CA SER A 83 4.50 -2.07 14.49
C SER A 83 4.63 -3.30 13.59
N LEU A 84 3.53 -3.76 13.02
CA LEU A 84 3.51 -4.81 12.00
C LEU A 84 3.92 -4.29 10.62
N PHE A 85 3.88 -2.96 10.43
CA PHE A 85 4.17 -2.31 9.16
C PHE A 85 5.38 -1.40 9.26
N GLY A 86 6.17 -1.37 8.21
CA GLY A 86 7.29 -0.47 8.04
C GLY A 86 7.17 0.34 6.77
N THR A 87 7.90 1.45 6.71
CA THR A 87 8.07 2.26 5.49
C THR A 87 9.21 1.68 4.68
N TYR A 88 8.95 1.41 3.41
CA TYR A 88 9.95 1.03 2.42
C TYR A 88 10.20 2.19 1.47
N LYS A 89 11.46 2.48 1.21
CA LYS A 89 11.92 3.47 0.23
C LYS A 89 13.03 2.87 -0.63
N GLU A 90 12.94 3.14 -1.90
CA GLU A 90 13.96 2.81 -2.91
C GLU A 90 14.41 4.09 -3.58
N TYR A 91 15.70 4.25 -3.84
CA TYR A 91 16.28 5.44 -4.41
C TYR A 91 17.10 5.08 -5.64
N HIS A 92 16.97 5.88 -6.71
CA HIS A 92 17.75 5.72 -7.93
C HIS A 92 19.24 5.71 -7.63
N ASN A 93 19.96 4.73 -8.14
CA ASN A 93 21.39 4.59 -7.90
C ASN A 93 22.19 5.83 -8.33
N LYS A 94 21.92 6.41 -9.52
CA LYS A 94 22.69 7.53 -10.08
C LYS A 94 22.38 8.86 -9.41
N THR A 95 21.12 9.23 -9.33
CA THR A 95 20.67 10.55 -8.85
C THR A 95 20.47 10.60 -7.35
N ARG A 96 20.34 9.45 -6.69
CA ARG A 96 19.99 9.31 -5.26
C ARG A 96 18.58 9.81 -4.93
N THR A 97 17.80 10.26 -5.90
CA THR A 97 16.43 10.72 -5.69
C THR A 97 15.53 9.53 -5.33
N LEU A 98 14.49 9.80 -4.54
CA LEU A 98 13.49 8.80 -4.19
C LEU A 98 12.86 8.24 -5.47
N LYS A 99 12.90 6.91 -5.63
CA LYS A 99 12.33 6.17 -6.75
C LYS A 99 10.98 5.57 -6.42
N LYS A 100 10.86 5.01 -5.22
CA LYS A 100 9.65 4.34 -4.80
C LYS A 100 9.46 4.45 -3.30
N VAL A 101 8.21 4.64 -2.85
CA VAL A 101 7.86 4.65 -1.42
C VAL A 101 6.51 3.98 -1.20
N GLY A 102 6.40 3.27 -0.08
CA GLY A 102 5.16 2.63 0.36
C GLY A 102 5.34 1.95 1.72
N GLN A 103 4.35 1.18 2.10
CA GLN A 103 4.40 0.39 3.32
C GLN A 103 4.45 -1.09 2.99
N ASN A 104 5.19 -1.85 3.82
CA ASN A 104 5.17 -3.29 3.77
C ASN A 104 4.98 -3.91 5.15
N TYR A 105 4.40 -5.10 5.14
CA TYR A 105 4.23 -5.93 6.32
C TYR A 105 5.55 -6.66 6.60
N TYR A 106 5.92 -6.68 7.83
CA TYR A 106 6.99 -7.43 8.48
C TYR A 106 8.09 -7.96 7.52
N TYR A 107 9.20 -7.22 7.38
CA TYR A 107 10.38 -7.59 6.57
C TYR A 107 10.10 -7.95 5.08
N ASN A 108 9.24 -7.16 4.40
CA ASN A 108 8.94 -7.32 2.98
C ASN A 108 8.09 -8.54 2.59
N GLU A 109 7.34 -9.14 3.51
CA GLU A 109 6.48 -10.27 3.15
C GLU A 109 5.36 -9.88 2.17
N PHE A 110 4.79 -8.68 2.32
CA PHE A 110 3.91 -8.09 1.31
C PHE A 110 3.79 -6.57 1.43
N ASN A 111 3.48 -5.92 0.32
CA ASN A 111 3.24 -4.49 0.26
C ASN A 111 1.78 -4.17 0.59
N ILE A 112 1.50 -3.03 1.26
CA ILE A 112 0.16 -2.58 1.65
C ILE A 112 0.00 -1.07 1.37
N GLY A 113 -1.25 -0.62 1.23
CA GLY A 113 -1.57 0.79 1.03
C GLY A 113 -1.19 1.32 -0.36
N ILE A 114 -1.06 2.62 -0.40
CA ILE A 114 -0.72 3.34 -1.63
C ILE A 114 0.79 3.43 -1.78
N TRP A 115 1.28 2.99 -2.92
CA TRP A 115 2.68 3.11 -3.32
C TRP A 115 2.83 4.18 -4.38
N LYS A 116 3.88 4.99 -4.25
CA LYS A 116 4.23 6.05 -5.19
C LYS A 116 5.55 5.73 -5.86
N VAL A 117 5.64 6.00 -7.18
CA VAL A 117 6.84 5.81 -7.99
C VAL A 117 7.20 7.14 -8.63
N TYR A 118 8.47 7.50 -8.57
CA TYR A 118 9.00 8.76 -9.07
C TYR A 118 10.11 8.50 -10.09
N ASP A 119 10.26 9.41 -11.05
CA ASP A 119 11.39 9.41 -11.99
C ASP A 119 12.69 9.93 -11.35
N GLU A 120 13.79 9.94 -12.07
CA GLU A 120 15.09 10.43 -11.62
C GLU A 120 15.11 11.93 -11.28
N ASN A 121 14.14 12.71 -11.78
CA ASN A 121 13.96 14.14 -11.48
C ASN A 121 13.04 14.37 -10.29
N GLY A 122 12.48 13.28 -9.73
CA GLY A 122 11.57 13.29 -8.59
C GLY A 122 10.11 13.54 -8.94
N TYR A 123 9.69 13.55 -10.21
CA TYR A 123 8.29 13.69 -10.58
C TYR A 123 7.54 12.37 -10.37
N LEU A 124 6.34 12.47 -9.79
CA LEU A 124 5.46 11.32 -9.61
C LEU A 124 4.99 10.79 -10.98
N ILE A 125 5.34 9.55 -11.29
CA ILE A 125 4.98 8.89 -12.55
C ILE A 125 3.92 7.81 -12.37
N GLU A 126 3.78 7.24 -11.16
CA GLU A 126 2.81 6.18 -10.91
C GLU A 126 2.34 6.17 -9.45
N THR A 127 1.05 5.87 -9.26
CA THR A 127 0.45 5.58 -7.94
C THR A 127 -0.23 4.22 -8.01
N ILE A 128 0.14 3.29 -7.11
CA ILE A 128 -0.30 1.91 -7.11
C ILE A 128 -1.06 1.62 -5.81
N ASP A 129 -2.34 1.29 -5.90
CA ASP A 129 -3.11 0.78 -4.76
C ASP A 129 -2.84 -0.73 -4.59
N LYS A 130 -2.00 -1.08 -3.63
CA LYS A 130 -1.65 -2.48 -3.32
C LYS A 130 -2.79 -3.23 -2.63
N ASP A 131 -3.78 -2.52 -2.09
CA ASP A 131 -4.94 -3.11 -1.44
C ASP A 131 -6.11 -3.34 -2.41
N ALA A 132 -6.04 -2.80 -3.63
CA ALA A 132 -7.10 -2.91 -4.62
C ALA A 132 -7.64 -4.34 -4.81
N PRO A 133 -6.79 -5.40 -4.91
CA PRO A 133 -7.27 -6.78 -5.04
C PRO A 133 -7.90 -7.34 -3.76
N TYR A 134 -7.69 -6.71 -2.60
CA TYR A 134 -8.07 -7.23 -1.28
C TYR A 134 -9.20 -6.45 -0.61
N LYS A 135 -9.89 -5.55 -1.33
CA LYS A 135 -10.93 -4.64 -0.78
C LYS A 135 -12.07 -5.36 -0.08
N ASN A 136 -12.47 -6.53 -0.55
CA ASN A 136 -13.58 -7.29 0.03
C ASN A 136 -13.21 -8.00 1.34
N TYR A 137 -11.92 -8.38 1.47
CA TYR A 137 -11.37 -8.95 2.70
C TYR A 137 -10.03 -8.28 3.02
N PRO A 138 -10.05 -7.02 3.53
CA PRO A 138 -8.85 -6.23 3.79
C PRO A 138 -8.07 -6.73 5.01
N TRP A 139 -6.91 -6.13 5.26
CA TRP A 139 -6.01 -6.48 6.35
C TRP A 139 -6.71 -6.55 7.71
N GLU A 140 -7.57 -5.59 8.02
CA GLU A 140 -8.27 -5.51 9.31
C GLU A 140 -9.10 -6.76 9.60
N LYS A 141 -9.70 -7.36 8.57
CA LYS A 141 -10.42 -8.63 8.70
C LYS A 141 -9.48 -9.81 8.94
N VAL A 142 -8.31 -9.82 8.27
CA VAL A 142 -7.27 -10.84 8.48
C VAL A 142 -6.70 -10.73 9.89
N GLU A 143 -6.35 -9.53 10.32
CA GLU A 143 -5.85 -9.25 11.67
C GLU A 143 -6.83 -9.73 12.74
N LYS A 144 -8.10 -9.37 12.58
CA LYS A 144 -9.18 -9.80 13.48
C LYS A 144 -9.29 -11.33 13.51
N PHE A 145 -9.33 -11.98 12.35
CA PHE A 145 -9.39 -13.44 12.24
C PHE A 145 -8.22 -14.12 12.96
N VAL A 146 -6.99 -13.64 12.75
CA VAL A 146 -5.79 -14.20 13.38
C VAL A 146 -5.82 -14.02 14.90
N LYS A 147 -6.21 -12.86 15.39
CA LYS A 147 -6.26 -12.56 16.83
C LYS A 147 -7.43 -13.20 17.54
N GLU A 148 -8.63 -13.14 16.96
CA GLU A 148 -9.86 -13.53 17.64
C GLU A 148 -10.25 -15.00 17.41
N GLU A 149 -10.07 -15.53 16.19
CA GLU A 149 -10.45 -16.90 15.86
C GLU A 149 -9.29 -17.88 16.08
N LEU A 150 -8.09 -17.53 15.56
CA LEU A 150 -6.92 -18.40 15.70
C LEU A 150 -6.19 -18.22 17.04
N LYS A 151 -6.45 -17.12 17.78
CA LYS A 151 -5.78 -16.78 19.05
C LYS A 151 -4.26 -16.70 18.96
N LEU A 152 -3.76 -16.19 17.81
CA LEU A 152 -2.33 -16.09 17.54
C LEU A 152 -1.82 -14.67 17.76
N ASP A 153 -0.57 -14.57 18.23
CA ASP A 153 0.17 -13.30 18.30
C ASP A 153 0.85 -13.03 16.96
N LEU A 154 0.51 -11.90 16.32
CA LEU A 154 1.10 -11.46 15.05
C LEU A 154 2.58 -11.07 15.17
N PHE A 155 3.10 -10.87 16.38
CA PHE A 155 4.51 -10.61 16.64
C PHE A 155 5.32 -11.87 16.91
N ASP A 156 4.67 -13.04 17.06
CA ASP A 156 5.38 -14.31 17.16
C ASP A 156 6.04 -14.64 15.83
N LYS A 157 7.36 -14.89 15.86
CA LYS A 157 8.15 -15.29 14.68
C LYS A 157 7.69 -16.57 14.02
N LYS A 158 6.88 -17.37 14.71
CA LYS A 158 6.26 -18.59 14.19
C LYS A 158 4.99 -18.35 13.41
N VAL A 159 4.49 -17.12 13.39
CA VAL A 159 3.31 -16.69 12.63
C VAL A 159 3.76 -15.89 11.43
N SER A 160 3.36 -16.30 10.24
CA SER A 160 3.63 -15.55 9.01
C SER A 160 2.35 -15.36 8.19
N ILE A 161 2.22 -14.18 7.60
CA ILE A 161 1.08 -13.83 6.75
C ILE A 161 1.62 -13.33 5.42
N HIS A 162 1.09 -13.92 4.35
CA HIS A 162 1.41 -13.53 2.98
C HIS A 162 0.13 -13.23 2.22
N ARG A 163 0.23 -12.41 1.18
CA ARG A 163 -0.84 -12.22 0.22
C ARG A 163 -0.31 -12.26 -1.21
N TYR A 164 -1.10 -12.80 -2.12
CA TYR A 164 -0.76 -12.89 -3.53
C TYR A 164 -2.02 -13.10 -4.37
N VAL A 165 -1.95 -12.71 -5.63
CA VAL A 165 -2.97 -13.06 -6.62
C VAL A 165 -2.54 -14.36 -7.29
N SER A 166 -3.40 -15.37 -7.25
CA SER A 166 -3.15 -16.68 -7.86
C SER A 166 -2.89 -16.52 -9.37
N LYS A 167 -1.81 -17.09 -9.86
CA LYS A 167 -1.45 -17.01 -11.29
C LYS A 167 -2.50 -17.67 -12.20
N HIS A 168 -3.10 -18.77 -11.75
CA HIS A 168 -4.07 -19.55 -12.53
C HIS A 168 -5.49 -18.99 -12.40
N SER A 169 -6.00 -18.87 -11.18
CA SER A 169 -7.39 -18.47 -10.92
C SER A 169 -7.62 -16.96 -10.90
N LYS A 170 -6.53 -16.15 -10.86
CA LYS A 170 -6.56 -14.69 -10.67
C LYS A 170 -7.25 -14.23 -9.37
N ILE A 171 -7.50 -15.14 -8.45
CA ILE A 171 -8.12 -14.87 -7.16
C ILE A 171 -7.08 -14.30 -6.19
N PRO A 172 -7.36 -13.18 -5.49
CA PRO A 172 -6.50 -12.70 -4.41
C PRO A 172 -6.64 -13.61 -3.19
N ILE A 173 -5.50 -13.98 -2.63
CA ILE A 173 -5.41 -14.97 -1.54
C ILE A 173 -4.61 -14.37 -0.40
N TRP A 174 -5.15 -14.53 0.82
CA TRP A 174 -4.40 -14.44 2.05
C TRP A 174 -3.94 -15.83 2.47
N ARG A 175 -2.66 -15.99 2.82
CA ARG A 175 -2.10 -17.21 3.41
C ARG A 175 -1.58 -16.90 4.79
N ILE A 176 -2.13 -17.58 5.79
CA ILE A 176 -1.73 -17.52 7.19
C ILE A 176 -1.05 -18.84 7.52
N ARG A 177 0.16 -18.79 8.05
CA ARG A 177 0.93 -19.96 8.45
C ARG A 177 1.45 -19.77 9.87
N TRP A 178 1.33 -20.81 10.70
CA TRP A 178 1.89 -20.78 12.05
C TRP A 178 2.39 -22.18 12.45
N GLN A 179 3.22 -22.21 13.50
CA GLN A 179 3.85 -23.43 14.00
C GLN A 179 3.55 -23.61 15.48
N VAL A 180 3.21 -24.84 15.88
CA VAL A 180 3.06 -25.27 17.27
C VAL A 180 3.84 -26.57 17.46
N GLY A 181 4.94 -26.51 18.22
CA GLY A 181 5.86 -27.63 18.30
C GLY A 181 6.45 -27.97 16.94
N ILE A 182 6.30 -29.23 16.51
CA ILE A 182 6.72 -29.71 15.18
C ILE A 182 5.63 -29.54 14.11
N LYS A 183 4.41 -29.21 14.51
CA LYS A 183 3.28 -29.08 13.59
C LYS A 183 3.24 -27.69 12.96
N VAL A 184 2.94 -27.67 11.67
CA VAL A 184 2.77 -26.45 10.88
C VAL A 184 1.36 -26.43 10.31
N TYR A 185 0.69 -25.34 10.54
CA TYR A 185 -0.66 -25.08 10.05
C TYR A 185 -0.63 -24.02 8.96
N THR A 186 -1.46 -24.19 7.96
CA THR A 186 -1.64 -23.20 6.89
C THR A 186 -3.11 -23.06 6.55
N ILE A 187 -3.60 -21.81 6.54
CA ILE A 187 -4.93 -21.45 6.05
C ILE A 187 -4.79 -20.54 4.85
N LYS A 188 -5.60 -20.77 3.80
CA LYS A 188 -5.76 -19.87 2.67
C LYS A 188 -7.19 -19.34 2.64
N ILE A 189 -7.32 -18.01 2.54
CA ILE A 189 -8.59 -17.29 2.46
C ILE A 189 -8.68 -16.65 1.09
N ASN A 190 -9.79 -16.86 0.40
CA ASN A 190 -10.14 -16.11 -0.82
C ASN A 190 -10.52 -14.68 -0.40
N ALA A 191 -9.76 -13.68 -0.84
CA ALA A 191 -9.98 -12.30 -0.43
C ALA A 191 -11.19 -11.63 -1.12
N ASP A 192 -11.74 -12.21 -2.19
CA ASP A 192 -12.99 -11.71 -2.79
C ASP A 192 -14.21 -12.11 -1.97
N THR A 193 -14.18 -13.29 -1.35
CA THR A 193 -15.37 -13.87 -0.67
C THR A 193 -15.21 -13.96 0.84
N GLY A 194 -13.99 -13.86 1.37
CA GLY A 194 -13.66 -14.09 2.78
C GLY A 194 -13.73 -15.57 3.20
N LYS A 195 -13.94 -16.51 2.27
CA LYS A 195 -14.06 -17.94 2.60
C LYS A 195 -12.70 -18.60 2.68
N ILE A 196 -12.54 -19.50 3.65
CA ILE A 196 -11.40 -20.43 3.70
C ILE A 196 -11.52 -21.38 2.51
N ILE A 197 -10.48 -21.42 1.67
CA ILE A 197 -10.42 -22.28 0.48
C ILE A 197 -9.42 -23.44 0.62
N ASN A 198 -8.58 -23.39 1.64
CA ASN A 198 -7.64 -24.46 1.95
C ASN A 198 -7.24 -24.38 3.42
N GLN A 199 -7.14 -25.55 4.07
CA GLN A 199 -6.57 -25.69 5.40
C GLN A 199 -5.75 -26.97 5.43
N VAL A 200 -4.49 -26.86 5.84
CA VAL A 200 -3.52 -27.95 5.86
C VAL A 200 -2.78 -27.95 7.19
N GLU A 201 -2.61 -29.13 7.76
CA GLU A 201 -1.68 -29.44 8.83
C GLU A 201 -0.55 -30.30 8.27
N GLY A 202 0.68 -30.01 8.63
CA GLY A 202 1.88 -30.76 8.27
C GLY A 202 2.86 -30.79 9.43
N GLU A 203 3.94 -31.51 9.26
CA GLU A 203 5.05 -31.54 10.24
C GLU A 203 6.33 -31.01 9.61
N ILE A 204 7.21 -30.48 10.45
CA ILE A 204 8.58 -30.09 10.01
C ILE A 204 9.38 -31.38 9.95
N GLU A 205 9.89 -31.70 8.77
CA GLU A 205 10.92 -32.74 8.62
C GLU A 205 12.17 -32.31 9.41
N LYS A 206 12.73 -33.25 10.18
CA LYS A 206 13.95 -33.05 10.99
C LYS A 206 15.20 -33.08 10.12
#